data_060b833c46c27822d423c5509c33b228
#
_entry.id   060b833c46c27822d423c5509c33b228
#
_cell.length_a   1.000
_cell.length_b   1.000
_cell.length_c   1.000
_cell.angle_alpha   90.00
_cell.angle_beta   90.00
_cell.angle_gamma   90.00
#
_symmetry.space_group_name_H-M   'P 1'
#
loop_
_entity.id
_entity.type
_entity.pdbx_description
1 polymer ?
#
loop_
_entity_poly.entity_id
_entity_poly.type
_entity_poly.pdbx_seq_one_letter_code
_entity_poly.pdbx_strand_id
1 'polypeptide(L)'
;MGNFVVQYADLVLVLGSRLNVRQTSYNWKEFAKNAIVISIDIDLLELNKNLIHIDYKIHMDLKVFFKKFSQVNLNLKDKNNNLKWSKWIKWCDYIRKNFTPKIEDYKIQQNKINIYHFIINLFKSLKNKEIIVAADGAATVVPNQVGYLNKGIKYIANSGSASMGFELPAAIGASIADNRNKIICLAGDGSIMMNLQELETIKSLNLNVI
;
A
#
# COMPACT_ATOMS: atom_id res chain seq x y z
N MET A 1 -6.18 8.61 -5.36
CA MET A 1 -5.40 8.90 -6.60
C MET A 1 -5.17 7.67 -7.44
N GLY A 2 -4.58 6.61 -6.91
CA GLY A 2 -4.30 5.38 -7.65
C GLY A 2 -5.50 4.83 -8.41
N ASN A 3 -6.67 4.88 -7.83
CA ASN A 3 -7.91 4.43 -8.48
C ASN A 3 -8.19 5.17 -9.79
N PHE A 4 -8.01 6.49 -9.83
CA PHE A 4 -8.19 7.26 -11.07
C PHE A 4 -7.20 6.80 -12.14
N VAL A 5 -5.92 6.65 -11.77
CA VAL A 5 -4.89 6.24 -12.71
C VAL A 5 -5.16 4.85 -13.27
N VAL A 6 -5.54 3.89 -12.43
CA VAL A 6 -5.88 2.53 -12.87
C VAL A 6 -7.11 2.52 -13.77
N GLN A 7 -8.17 3.26 -13.42
CA GLN A 7 -9.43 3.26 -14.17
C GLN A 7 -9.35 3.94 -15.54
N TYR A 8 -8.43 4.88 -15.71
CA TYR A 8 -8.27 5.63 -16.97
C TYR A 8 -7.03 5.21 -17.77
N ALA A 9 -6.32 4.16 -17.33
CA ALA A 9 -5.20 3.61 -18.08
C ALA A 9 -5.68 2.79 -19.29
N ASP A 10 -4.93 2.83 -20.39
CA ASP A 10 -5.13 1.96 -21.54
C ASP A 10 -4.47 0.59 -21.34
N LEU A 11 -3.45 0.53 -20.49
CA LEU A 11 -2.69 -0.67 -20.15
C LEU A 11 -2.40 -0.69 -18.65
N VAL A 12 -2.70 -1.81 -18.01
CA VAL A 12 -2.35 -2.09 -16.60
C VAL A 12 -1.44 -3.32 -16.55
N LEU A 13 -0.21 -3.09 -16.09
CA LEU A 13 0.75 -4.16 -15.87
C LEU A 13 0.79 -4.52 -14.38
N VAL A 14 0.36 -5.73 -14.07
CA VAL A 14 0.29 -6.28 -12.71
C VAL A 14 1.49 -7.19 -12.48
N LEU A 15 2.38 -6.79 -11.56
CA LEU A 15 3.63 -7.47 -11.30
C LEU A 15 3.64 -8.05 -9.89
N GLY A 16 3.40 -9.36 -9.73
CA GLY A 16 3.41 -10.05 -8.45
C GLY A 16 2.44 -9.45 -7.41
N SER A 17 1.41 -8.77 -7.89
CA SER A 17 0.43 -8.10 -7.05
C SER A 17 -0.87 -8.90 -7.09
N ARG A 18 -1.18 -9.59 -6.04
CA ARG A 18 -2.30 -10.53 -5.93
C ARG A 18 -3.69 -9.96 -6.25
N LEU A 19 -3.80 -8.68 -6.56
CA LEU A 19 -5.06 -7.96 -6.84
C LEU A 19 -6.13 -8.29 -5.80
N ASN A 20 -5.79 -8.10 -4.53
CA ASN A 20 -6.71 -8.34 -3.43
C ASN A 20 -7.82 -7.27 -3.38
N VAL A 21 -8.85 -7.50 -2.58
CA VAL A 21 -10.02 -6.62 -2.46
C VAL A 21 -9.68 -5.16 -2.12
N ARG A 22 -8.56 -4.90 -1.43
CA ARG A 22 -8.11 -3.54 -1.11
C ARG A 22 -7.62 -2.78 -2.33
N GLN A 23 -7.11 -3.49 -3.34
CA GLN A 23 -6.65 -2.91 -4.61
C GLN A 23 -7.80 -2.76 -5.60
N THR A 24 -8.70 -3.73 -5.66
CA THR A 24 -9.71 -3.88 -6.71
C THR A 24 -11.12 -3.48 -6.28
N SER A 25 -11.34 -3.29 -4.95
CA SER A 25 -12.66 -3.12 -4.37
C SER A 25 -13.56 -4.36 -4.58
N TYR A 26 -14.82 -4.26 -4.23
CA TYR A 26 -15.81 -5.34 -4.38
C TYR A 26 -16.44 -5.40 -5.78
N ASN A 27 -16.35 -4.33 -6.55
CA ASN A 27 -16.87 -4.28 -7.91
C ASN A 27 -15.80 -4.70 -8.92
N TRP A 28 -15.40 -5.96 -8.87
CA TRP A 28 -14.29 -6.51 -9.63
C TRP A 28 -14.43 -6.37 -11.14
N LYS A 29 -15.66 -6.39 -11.66
CA LYS A 29 -15.95 -6.22 -13.08
C LYS A 29 -15.60 -4.82 -13.62
N GLU A 30 -15.56 -3.83 -12.74
CA GLU A 30 -15.24 -2.45 -13.10
C GLU A 30 -13.75 -2.12 -12.91
N PHE A 31 -12.95 -3.04 -12.35
CA PHE A 31 -11.50 -2.82 -12.20
C PHE A 31 -10.82 -2.75 -13.56
N ALA A 32 -10.20 -1.61 -13.86
CA ALA A 32 -9.47 -1.38 -15.12
C ALA A 32 -10.26 -1.77 -16.38
N LYS A 33 -11.57 -1.58 -16.38
CA LYS A 33 -12.54 -2.09 -17.36
C LYS A 33 -12.19 -1.80 -18.83
N ASN A 34 -11.54 -0.67 -19.09
CA ASN A 34 -11.20 -0.23 -20.44
C ASN A 34 -9.72 -0.45 -20.78
N ALA A 35 -8.95 -1.03 -19.87
CA ALA A 35 -7.54 -1.28 -20.04
C ALA A 35 -7.27 -2.72 -20.52
N ILE A 36 -6.18 -2.90 -21.25
CA ILE A 36 -5.56 -4.22 -21.40
C ILE A 36 -4.84 -4.53 -20.09
N VAL A 37 -5.21 -5.64 -19.45
CA VAL A 37 -4.62 -6.07 -18.17
C VAL A 37 -3.68 -7.23 -18.42
N ILE A 38 -2.39 -7.01 -18.14
CA ILE A 38 -1.35 -8.05 -18.21
C ILE A 38 -0.92 -8.37 -16.79
N SER A 39 -1.07 -9.61 -16.35
CA SER A 39 -0.65 -10.06 -15.03
C SER A 39 0.49 -11.06 -15.12
N ILE A 40 1.54 -10.80 -14.34
CA ILE A 40 2.71 -11.65 -14.22
C ILE A 40 2.85 -12.06 -12.76
N ASP A 41 2.75 -13.34 -12.51
CA ASP A 41 2.88 -13.89 -11.16
C ASP A 41 3.57 -15.26 -11.21
N ILE A 42 4.22 -15.63 -10.12
CA ILE A 42 4.81 -16.96 -9.92
C ILE A 42 3.77 -17.98 -9.47
N ASP A 43 2.64 -17.51 -8.93
CA ASP A 43 1.56 -18.35 -8.44
C ASP A 43 0.44 -18.47 -9.50
N LEU A 44 0.28 -19.68 -10.04
CA LEU A 44 -0.79 -19.99 -11.00
C LEU A 44 -2.18 -19.80 -10.42
N LEU A 45 -2.38 -20.01 -9.13
CA LEU A 45 -3.68 -19.83 -8.49
C LEU A 45 -4.08 -18.35 -8.49
N GLU A 46 -3.11 -17.47 -8.25
CA GLU A 46 -3.35 -16.03 -8.34
C GLU A 46 -3.71 -15.60 -9.76
N LEU A 47 -3.03 -16.13 -10.78
CA LEU A 47 -3.32 -15.84 -12.18
C LEU A 47 -4.68 -16.38 -12.64
N ASN A 48 -5.15 -17.46 -12.04
CA ASN A 48 -6.39 -18.14 -12.43
C ASN A 48 -7.61 -17.73 -11.62
N LYS A 49 -7.52 -16.69 -10.81
CA LYS A 49 -8.69 -16.10 -10.15
C LYS A 49 -9.71 -15.63 -11.18
N ASN A 50 -10.96 -16.08 -11.02
CA ASN A 50 -12.04 -15.76 -11.96
C ASN A 50 -12.79 -14.44 -11.62
N LEU A 51 -12.26 -13.64 -10.71
CA LEU A 51 -12.95 -12.45 -10.20
C LEU A 51 -12.67 -11.20 -11.04
N ILE A 52 -11.46 -11.10 -11.60
CA ILE A 52 -10.99 -9.94 -12.36
C ILE A 52 -10.66 -10.38 -13.76
N HIS A 53 -11.06 -9.58 -14.75
CA HIS A 53 -10.66 -9.81 -16.12
C HIS A 53 -9.17 -9.53 -16.29
N ILE A 54 -8.43 -10.52 -16.82
CA ILE A 54 -7.00 -10.41 -17.15
C ILE A 54 -6.84 -10.90 -18.59
N ASP A 55 -6.40 -10.01 -19.49
CA ASP A 55 -6.24 -10.32 -20.90
C ASP A 55 -5.06 -11.25 -21.15
N TYR A 56 -3.94 -11.01 -20.45
CA TYR A 56 -2.72 -11.82 -20.59
C TYR A 56 -2.21 -12.26 -19.23
N LYS A 57 -2.16 -13.57 -19.02
CA LYS A 57 -1.65 -14.25 -17.84
C LYS A 57 -0.27 -14.82 -18.13
N ILE A 58 0.75 -14.37 -17.42
CA ILE A 58 2.13 -14.81 -17.63
C ILE A 58 2.62 -15.45 -16.33
N HIS A 59 2.75 -16.78 -16.35
CA HIS A 59 3.34 -17.53 -15.23
C HIS A 59 4.86 -17.42 -15.29
N MET A 60 5.42 -16.54 -14.48
CA MET A 60 6.86 -16.28 -14.50
C MET A 60 7.32 -15.63 -13.19
N ASP A 61 8.51 -15.98 -12.73
CA ASP A 61 9.21 -15.25 -11.68
C ASP A 61 9.58 -13.83 -12.16
N LEU A 62 9.32 -12.83 -11.34
CA LEU A 62 9.59 -11.42 -11.68
C LEU A 62 11.07 -11.13 -11.94
N LYS A 63 12.00 -11.85 -11.31
CA LYS A 63 13.43 -11.70 -11.59
C LYS A 63 13.74 -12.09 -13.04
N VAL A 64 13.11 -13.17 -13.53
CA VAL A 64 13.26 -13.60 -14.92
C VAL A 64 12.58 -12.60 -15.86
N PHE A 65 11.37 -12.15 -15.51
CA PHE A 65 10.66 -11.13 -16.27
C PHE A 65 11.50 -9.86 -16.42
N PHE A 66 12.02 -9.29 -15.34
CA PHE A 66 12.81 -8.05 -15.41
C PHE A 66 14.11 -8.24 -16.19
N LYS A 67 14.77 -9.40 -16.08
CA LYS A 67 15.95 -9.71 -16.89
C LYS A 67 15.64 -9.69 -18.39
N LYS A 68 14.49 -10.25 -18.82
CA LYS A 68 14.06 -10.22 -20.22
C LYS A 68 13.59 -8.82 -20.62
N PHE A 69 12.80 -8.17 -19.77
CA PHE A 69 12.23 -6.86 -20.05
C PHE A 69 13.29 -5.77 -20.19
N SER A 70 14.38 -5.83 -19.42
CA SER A 70 15.50 -4.88 -19.54
C SER A 70 16.24 -4.96 -20.89
N GLN A 71 16.06 -6.06 -21.64
CA GLN A 71 16.64 -6.23 -22.98
C GLN A 71 15.72 -5.69 -24.09
N VAL A 72 14.47 -5.33 -23.76
CA VAL A 72 13.52 -4.79 -24.72
C VAL A 72 13.82 -3.31 -24.96
N ASN A 73 14.12 -2.97 -26.19
CA ASN A 73 14.30 -1.58 -26.59
C ASN A 73 12.93 -0.92 -26.78
N LEU A 74 12.45 -0.21 -25.77
CA LEU A 74 11.19 0.53 -25.83
C LEU A 74 11.41 1.90 -26.49
N ASN A 75 10.77 2.10 -27.64
CA ASN A 75 10.71 3.44 -28.23
C ASN A 75 9.74 4.33 -27.46
N LEU A 76 10.25 5.08 -26.47
CA LEU A 76 9.48 5.93 -25.57
C LEU A 76 9.19 7.33 -26.14
N LYS A 77 9.74 7.67 -27.32
CA LYS A 77 9.59 8.98 -27.92
C LYS A 77 8.74 8.94 -29.18
N ASP A 78 8.00 10.01 -29.42
CA ASP A 78 7.26 10.23 -30.66
C ASP A 78 8.18 10.80 -31.77
N LYS A 79 7.60 11.06 -32.95
CA LYS A 79 8.32 11.61 -34.10
C LYS A 79 8.95 12.97 -33.82
N ASN A 80 8.44 13.72 -32.81
CA ASN A 80 8.92 15.05 -32.41
C ASN A 80 9.87 14.99 -31.20
N ASN A 81 10.39 13.80 -30.87
CA ASN A 81 11.28 13.55 -29.71
C ASN A 81 10.65 13.80 -28.33
N ASN A 82 9.32 13.94 -28.24
CA ASN A 82 8.59 14.03 -26.99
C ASN A 82 8.28 12.66 -26.43
N LEU A 83 8.14 12.55 -25.10
CA LEU A 83 7.64 11.31 -24.48
C LEU A 83 6.22 11.02 -24.97
N LYS A 84 5.98 9.82 -25.50
CA LYS A 84 4.67 9.38 -26.04
C LYS A 84 3.53 9.60 -25.06
N TRP A 85 3.80 9.45 -23.77
CA TRP A 85 2.81 9.60 -22.71
C TRP A 85 2.87 10.92 -21.95
N SER A 86 3.45 11.97 -22.54
CA SER A 86 3.59 13.27 -21.88
C SER A 86 2.26 13.87 -21.41
N LYS A 87 1.19 13.72 -22.18
CA LYS A 87 -0.17 14.16 -21.80
C LYS A 87 -0.70 13.36 -20.61
N TRP A 88 -0.51 12.03 -20.61
CA TRP A 88 -0.89 11.15 -19.54
C TRP A 88 -0.15 11.48 -18.24
N ILE A 89 1.15 11.68 -18.30
CA ILE A 89 1.97 12.07 -17.15
C ILE A 89 1.49 13.40 -16.57
N LYS A 90 1.23 14.40 -17.41
CA LYS A 90 0.68 15.70 -16.98
C LYS A 90 -0.69 15.53 -16.29
N TRP A 91 -1.54 14.67 -16.83
CA TRP A 91 -2.84 14.39 -16.22
C TRP A 91 -2.68 13.66 -14.88
N CYS A 92 -1.80 12.67 -14.77
CA CYS A 92 -1.49 12.00 -13.50
C CYS A 92 -0.98 13.00 -12.44
N ASP A 93 -0.11 13.92 -12.83
CA ASP A 93 0.37 14.98 -11.94
C ASP A 93 -0.74 15.95 -11.53
N TYR A 94 -1.66 16.28 -12.42
CA TYR A 94 -2.85 17.06 -12.10
C TYR A 94 -3.71 16.34 -11.06
N ILE A 95 -4.02 15.06 -11.26
CA ILE A 95 -4.79 14.25 -10.30
C ILE A 95 -4.06 14.21 -8.96
N ARG A 96 -2.76 13.97 -8.95
CA ARG A 96 -1.96 13.95 -7.73
C ARG A 96 -2.03 15.26 -6.97
N LYS A 97 -1.88 16.40 -7.65
CA LYS A 97 -1.88 17.73 -7.03
C LYS A 97 -3.24 18.11 -6.45
N ASN A 98 -4.32 17.74 -7.14
CA ASN A 98 -5.66 18.22 -6.80
C ASN A 98 -6.45 17.26 -5.90
N PHE A 99 -6.13 15.97 -5.91
CA PHE A 99 -6.88 14.94 -5.16
C PHE A 99 -6.06 14.25 -4.07
N THR A 100 -4.79 14.64 -3.83
CA THR A 100 -4.08 14.19 -2.64
C THR A 100 -4.67 14.89 -1.42
N PRO A 101 -5.14 14.15 -0.41
CA PRO A 101 -5.60 14.74 0.83
C PRO A 101 -4.51 15.62 1.45
N LYS A 102 -4.86 16.84 1.81
CA LYS A 102 -3.96 17.79 2.49
C LYS A 102 -4.40 17.95 3.94
N ILE A 103 -3.47 18.28 4.80
CA ILE A 103 -3.77 18.44 6.23
C ILE A 103 -4.82 19.54 6.47
N GLU A 104 -4.81 20.57 5.63
CA GLU A 104 -5.71 21.71 5.67
C GLU A 104 -7.16 21.34 5.31
N ASP A 105 -7.36 20.24 4.58
CA ASP A 105 -8.70 19.74 4.21
C ASP A 105 -9.46 19.18 5.42
N TYR A 106 -8.76 18.91 6.53
CA TYR A 106 -9.32 18.28 7.72
C TYR A 106 -9.44 19.30 8.85
N LYS A 107 -10.68 19.73 9.14
CA LYS A 107 -10.96 20.65 10.23
C LYS A 107 -10.59 20.02 11.57
N ILE A 108 -9.86 20.77 12.40
CA ILE A 108 -9.61 20.40 13.78
C ILE A 108 -10.92 20.67 14.56
N GLN A 109 -11.49 19.63 15.13
CA GLN A 109 -12.63 19.74 16.02
C GLN A 109 -12.13 19.90 17.46
N GLN A 110 -12.79 20.75 18.26
CA GLN A 110 -12.49 20.83 19.68
C GLN A 110 -12.68 19.45 20.33
N ASN A 111 -11.69 19.04 21.11
CA ASN A 111 -11.65 17.77 21.85
C ASN A 111 -11.67 16.48 21.01
N LYS A 112 -11.44 16.55 19.69
CA LYS A 112 -11.31 15.37 18.84
C LYS A 112 -10.14 15.49 17.88
N ILE A 113 -9.41 14.41 17.70
CA ILE A 113 -8.31 14.33 16.74
C ILE A 113 -8.81 13.65 15.47
N ASN A 114 -8.72 14.36 14.34
CA ASN A 114 -9.00 13.75 13.04
C ASN A 114 -7.86 12.77 12.71
N ILE A 115 -8.21 11.53 12.34
CA ILE A 115 -7.24 10.46 12.08
C ILE A 115 -6.29 10.82 10.91
N TYR A 116 -6.76 11.48 9.87
CA TYR A 116 -5.90 11.92 8.76
C TYR A 116 -4.87 12.95 9.22
N HIS A 117 -5.31 13.92 10.03
CA HIS A 117 -4.42 14.92 10.62
C HIS A 117 -3.36 14.25 11.50
N PHE A 118 -3.77 13.30 12.33
CA PHE A 118 -2.85 12.52 13.19
C PHE A 118 -1.83 11.76 12.36
N ILE A 119 -2.27 10.97 11.37
CA ILE A 119 -1.39 10.14 10.55
C ILE A 119 -0.42 10.98 9.72
N ILE A 120 -0.87 12.08 9.10
CA ILE A 120 0.02 12.97 8.34
C ILE A 120 1.14 13.51 9.24
N ASN A 121 0.81 13.96 10.46
CA ASN A 121 1.80 14.46 11.40
C ASN A 121 2.71 13.34 11.94
N LEU A 122 2.16 12.18 12.24
CA LEU A 122 2.95 11.01 12.63
C LEU A 122 4.03 10.71 11.59
N PHE A 123 3.64 10.56 10.32
CA PHE A 123 4.59 10.24 9.24
C PHE A 123 5.61 11.36 9.00
N LYS A 124 5.26 12.62 9.22
CA LYS A 124 6.22 13.74 9.18
C LYS A 124 7.23 13.70 10.34
N SER A 125 6.85 13.17 11.48
CA SER A 125 7.71 13.08 12.67
C SER A 125 8.65 11.87 12.67
N LEU A 126 8.41 10.90 11.76
CA LEU A 126 9.25 9.71 11.64
C LEU A 126 10.67 10.07 11.21
N LYS A 127 11.64 9.37 11.80
CA LYS A 127 13.06 9.45 11.44
C LYS A 127 13.39 8.39 10.39
N ASN A 128 14.52 7.71 10.49
CA ASN A 128 14.99 6.88 9.36
C ASN A 128 14.98 5.37 9.61
N LYS A 129 14.43 4.89 10.72
CA LYS A 129 14.53 3.46 11.08
C LYS A 129 13.30 2.89 11.79
N GLU A 130 12.25 3.68 11.96
CA GLU A 130 11.06 3.17 12.63
C GLU A 130 10.33 2.15 11.74
N ILE A 131 9.74 1.17 12.41
CA ILE A 131 8.83 0.21 11.77
C ILE A 131 7.42 0.55 12.25
N ILE A 132 6.51 0.70 11.30
CA ILE A 132 5.09 0.90 11.58
C ILE A 132 4.38 -0.41 11.31
N VAL A 133 3.57 -0.85 12.27
CA VAL A 133 2.73 -2.05 12.14
C VAL A 133 1.27 -1.64 12.25
N ALA A 134 0.44 -2.13 11.33
CA ALA A 134 -1.00 -1.90 11.33
C ALA A 134 -1.73 -3.13 10.80
N ALA A 135 -2.97 -3.35 11.22
CA ALA A 135 -3.73 -4.54 10.80
C ALA A 135 -4.93 -4.19 9.92
N ASP A 136 -5.92 -3.51 10.47
CA ASP A 136 -7.23 -3.33 9.86
C ASP A 136 -7.81 -1.93 10.10
N GLY A 137 -9.02 -1.72 9.61
CA GLY A 137 -9.79 -0.50 9.83
C GLY A 137 -9.08 0.79 9.44
N ALA A 138 -9.40 1.88 10.12
CA ALA A 138 -8.81 3.19 9.88
C ALA A 138 -7.30 3.23 10.16
N ALA A 139 -6.82 2.40 11.10
CA ALA A 139 -5.41 2.27 11.45
C ALA A 139 -4.54 1.79 10.27
N THR A 140 -5.12 1.07 9.30
CA THR A 140 -4.44 0.64 8.08
C THR A 140 -4.84 1.49 6.87
N VAL A 141 -6.13 1.80 6.71
CA VAL A 141 -6.64 2.48 5.52
C VAL A 141 -6.06 3.89 5.39
N VAL A 142 -6.05 4.66 6.47
CA VAL A 142 -5.58 6.06 6.42
C VAL A 142 -4.07 6.16 6.15
N PRO A 143 -3.18 5.39 6.82
CA PRO A 143 -1.76 5.35 6.44
C PRO A 143 -1.52 5.00 4.97
N ASN A 144 -2.28 4.07 4.40
CA ASN A 144 -2.15 3.73 2.98
C ASN A 144 -2.64 4.85 2.03
N GLN A 145 -3.51 5.75 2.50
CA GLN A 145 -4.01 6.86 1.70
C GLN A 145 -3.12 8.10 1.75
N VAL A 146 -2.58 8.42 2.92
CA VAL A 146 -1.89 9.69 3.17
C VAL A 146 -0.48 9.54 3.75
N GLY A 147 -0.07 8.34 4.13
CA GLY A 147 1.26 8.08 4.67
C GLY A 147 2.34 8.26 3.61
N TYR A 148 3.46 8.87 4.02
CA TYR A 148 4.63 9.02 3.18
C TYR A 148 5.85 8.37 3.85
N LEU A 149 6.35 7.30 3.24
CA LEU A 149 7.48 6.56 3.78
C LEU A 149 8.80 7.13 3.25
N ASN A 150 9.59 7.69 4.16
CA ASN A 150 10.97 8.06 3.88
C ASN A 150 11.86 6.81 3.77
N LYS A 151 13.03 6.97 3.14
CA LYS A 151 14.01 5.89 3.02
C LYS A 151 14.39 5.33 4.40
N GLY A 152 14.28 4.01 4.55
CA GLY A 152 14.63 3.28 5.78
C GLY A 152 13.46 2.99 6.72
N ILE A 153 12.30 3.65 6.56
CA ILE A 153 11.09 3.34 7.30
C ILE A 153 10.43 2.11 6.66
N LYS A 154 10.03 1.16 7.50
CA LYS A 154 9.27 -0.03 7.07
C LYS A 154 7.82 0.10 7.50
N TYR A 155 6.91 -0.34 6.65
CA TYR A 155 5.49 -0.41 6.95
C TYR A 155 5.00 -1.85 6.77
N ILE A 156 4.50 -2.45 7.84
CA ILE A 156 3.97 -3.80 7.88
C ILE A 156 2.46 -3.70 8.07
N ALA A 157 1.71 -4.22 7.11
CA ALA A 157 0.26 -4.19 7.17
C ALA A 157 -0.34 -5.52 6.74
N ASN A 158 -1.38 -5.93 7.45
CA ASN A 158 -2.17 -7.13 7.10
C ASN A 158 -3.37 -6.76 6.23
N SER A 159 -3.13 -5.98 5.16
CA SER A 159 -4.21 -5.46 4.33
C SER A 159 -4.93 -6.53 3.49
N GLY A 160 -4.32 -7.67 3.25
CA GLY A 160 -4.91 -8.78 2.49
C GLY A 160 -6.02 -9.49 3.25
N SER A 161 -5.75 -9.90 4.47
CA SER A 161 -6.71 -10.59 5.36
C SER A 161 -7.45 -9.64 6.29
N ALA A 162 -6.82 -8.50 6.62
CA ALA A 162 -7.35 -7.49 7.54
C ALA A 162 -7.82 -8.05 8.89
N SER A 163 -7.05 -9.01 9.43
CA SER A 163 -7.39 -9.71 10.67
C SER A 163 -7.25 -8.77 11.86
N MET A 164 -8.31 -8.61 12.64
CA MET A 164 -8.25 -7.93 13.92
C MET A 164 -7.31 -8.67 14.89
N GLY A 165 -6.56 -7.92 15.71
CA GLY A 165 -5.60 -8.43 16.66
C GLY A 165 -4.23 -8.80 16.09
N PHE A 166 -3.99 -8.61 14.80
CA PHE A 166 -2.68 -8.88 14.19
C PHE A 166 -1.58 -7.93 14.67
N GLU A 167 -1.91 -6.67 14.93
CA GLU A 167 -0.94 -5.59 15.12
C GLU A 167 -0.03 -5.76 16.35
N LEU A 168 -0.56 -6.18 17.51
CA LEU A 168 0.27 -6.36 18.70
C LEU A 168 1.27 -7.52 18.54
N PRO A 169 0.86 -8.76 18.16
CA PRO A 169 1.81 -9.85 17.91
C PRO A 169 2.82 -9.51 16.81
N ALA A 170 2.40 -8.83 15.76
CA ALA A 170 3.29 -8.43 14.68
C ALA A 170 4.29 -7.35 15.13
N ALA A 171 3.88 -6.41 15.99
CA ALA A 171 4.78 -5.41 16.58
C ALA A 171 5.83 -6.07 17.50
N ILE A 172 5.44 -7.07 18.28
CA ILE A 172 6.35 -7.88 19.10
C ILE A 172 7.38 -8.57 18.20
N GLY A 173 6.90 -9.29 17.18
CA GLY A 173 7.77 -9.98 16.23
C GLY A 173 8.73 -9.03 15.52
N ALA A 174 8.24 -7.87 15.07
CA ALA A 174 9.05 -6.84 14.43
C ALA A 174 10.12 -6.27 15.39
N SER A 175 9.75 -6.01 16.66
CA SER A 175 10.69 -5.50 17.67
C SER A 175 11.82 -6.49 17.96
N ILE A 176 11.50 -7.77 18.05
CA ILE A 176 12.50 -8.83 18.27
C ILE A 176 13.41 -8.98 17.04
N ALA A 177 12.83 -9.01 15.84
CA ALA A 177 13.57 -9.21 14.60
C ALA A 177 14.48 -8.03 14.23
N ASP A 178 14.12 -6.82 14.63
CA ASP A 178 14.86 -5.58 14.33
C ASP A 178 15.69 -5.09 15.52
N ASN A 179 16.21 -6.01 16.35
CA ASN A 179 17.04 -5.72 17.51
C ASN A 179 16.45 -4.69 18.48
N ARG A 180 15.13 -4.76 18.70
CA ARG A 180 14.37 -3.88 19.61
C ARG A 180 14.40 -2.39 19.25
N ASN A 181 14.57 -2.06 17.98
CA ASN A 181 14.35 -0.70 17.51
C ASN A 181 12.89 -0.28 17.77
N LYS A 182 12.65 1.02 17.69
CA LYS A 182 11.33 1.59 17.94
C LYS A 182 10.28 1.09 16.93
N ILE A 183 9.24 0.46 17.42
CA ILE A 183 8.10 0.00 16.66
C ILE A 183 6.89 0.86 16.98
N ILE A 184 6.19 1.34 15.97
CA ILE A 184 4.94 2.08 16.12
C ILE A 184 3.80 1.14 15.74
N CYS A 185 2.97 0.79 16.71
CA CYS A 185 1.81 -0.08 16.54
C CYS A 185 0.56 0.78 16.38
N LEU A 186 -0.07 0.73 15.22
CA LEU A 186 -1.33 1.41 14.95
C LEU A 186 -2.47 0.40 15.08
N ALA A 187 -3.17 0.45 16.19
CA ALA A 187 -4.26 -0.45 16.52
C ALA A 187 -5.61 0.28 16.56
N GLY A 188 -6.67 -0.36 16.08
CA GLY A 188 -8.04 0.04 16.40
C GLY A 188 -8.44 -0.42 17.80
N ASP A 189 -9.37 0.27 18.42
CA ASP A 189 -9.88 -0.06 19.77
C ASP A 189 -10.44 -1.49 19.86
N GLY A 190 -11.23 -1.91 18.88
CA GLY A 190 -11.75 -3.27 18.80
C GLY A 190 -10.68 -4.31 18.44
N SER A 191 -9.73 -3.93 17.60
CA SER A 191 -8.65 -4.82 17.15
C SER A 191 -7.70 -5.19 18.30
N ILE A 192 -7.26 -4.20 19.07
CA ILE A 192 -6.35 -4.41 20.19
C ILE A 192 -6.95 -5.35 21.27
N MET A 193 -8.27 -5.33 21.42
CA MET A 193 -8.95 -6.19 22.39
C MET A 193 -8.84 -7.69 22.09
N MET A 194 -8.55 -8.06 20.84
CA MET A 194 -8.42 -9.47 20.45
C MET A 194 -7.17 -10.12 21.05
N ASN A 195 -6.11 -9.33 21.29
CA ASN A 195 -4.83 -9.81 21.80
C ASN A 195 -4.28 -8.88 22.90
N LEU A 196 -5.16 -8.34 23.74
CA LEU A 196 -4.79 -7.38 24.79
C LEU A 196 -3.73 -7.95 25.77
N GLN A 197 -3.74 -9.26 26.01
CA GLN A 197 -2.75 -9.96 26.84
C GLN A 197 -1.31 -9.78 26.33
N GLU A 198 -1.11 -9.50 25.07
CA GLU A 198 0.23 -9.29 24.48
C GLU A 198 0.91 -8.01 24.98
N LEU A 199 0.19 -7.12 25.64
CA LEU A 199 0.79 -6.00 26.36
C LEU A 199 1.70 -6.47 27.49
N GLU A 200 1.37 -7.61 28.15
CA GLU A 200 2.26 -8.20 29.15
C GLU A 200 3.52 -8.77 28.50
N THR A 201 3.42 -9.37 27.32
CA THR A 201 4.58 -9.83 26.55
C THR A 201 5.53 -8.67 26.22
N ILE A 202 4.99 -7.53 25.75
CA ILE A 202 5.76 -6.30 25.47
C ILE A 202 6.49 -5.83 26.73
N LYS A 203 5.79 -5.79 27.85
CA LYS A 203 6.34 -5.34 29.14
C LYS A 203 7.41 -6.32 29.67
N SER A 204 7.10 -7.61 29.73
CA SER A 204 7.99 -8.64 30.27
C SER A 204 9.30 -8.77 29.48
N LEU A 205 9.24 -8.60 28.15
CA LEU A 205 10.40 -8.62 27.29
C LEU A 205 11.07 -7.25 27.12
N ASN A 206 10.56 -6.20 27.75
CA ASN A 206 11.02 -4.83 27.65
C ASN A 206 11.20 -4.38 26.18
N LEU A 207 10.16 -4.58 25.37
CA LEU A 207 10.17 -4.23 23.96
C LEU A 207 9.85 -2.74 23.73
N ASN A 208 10.51 -2.14 22.77
CA ASN A 208 10.32 -0.73 22.42
C ASN A 208 9.14 -0.57 21.42
N VAL A 209 7.93 -0.85 21.89
CA VAL A 209 6.68 -0.71 21.12
C VAL A 209 5.87 0.47 21.68
N ILE A 210 5.38 1.33 20.80
CA ILE A 210 4.57 2.50 21.11
C ILE A 210 3.23 2.39 20.38
#